data_7e17604af2c7a22ef41c0fe88012b92d
#
_entry.id   7e17604af2c7a22ef41c0fe88012b92d
#
_cell.length_a   1.000
_cell.length_b   1.000
_cell.length_c   1.000
_cell.angle_alpha   90.00
_cell.angle_beta   90.00
_cell.angle_gamma   90.00
#
_symmetry.space_group_name_H-M   'P 1'
#
loop_
_entity.id
_entity.type
_entity.pdbx_description
1 polymer ?
#
loop_
_entity_poly.entity_id
_entity_poly.type
_entity_poly.pdbx_seq_one_letter_code
_entity_poly.pdbx_strand_id
1 'polypeptide(L)'
;MLLSVIDELNQLRPPDEHLAKDLETPLAGDSGRLDSAGLINLIAVAEQKAAAELGRPLLLTDDRTLSQVNQVFRSLGALADYIHLRLNEQNDG
;
A
#
# COMPACT_ATOMS: atom_id res chain seq x y z
N MET A 1 -3.91 -10.22 1.46
CA MET A 1 -3.02 -9.55 0.49
C MET A 1 -2.08 -8.54 1.13
N LEU A 2 -2.60 -7.56 1.87
CA LEU A 2 -1.75 -6.49 2.41
C LEU A 2 -0.74 -6.96 3.45
N LEU A 3 -1.07 -7.97 4.26
CA LEU A 3 -0.10 -8.51 5.20
C LEU A 3 1.09 -9.14 4.47
N SER A 4 0.83 -9.77 3.31
CA SER A 4 1.91 -10.30 2.47
C SER A 4 2.75 -9.17 1.88
N VAL A 5 2.13 -8.05 1.54
CA VAL A 5 2.85 -6.87 1.06
C VAL A 5 3.81 -6.37 2.13
N ILE A 6 3.34 -6.29 3.37
CA ILE A 6 4.19 -5.85 4.49
C ILE A 6 5.34 -6.84 4.73
N ASP A 7 5.06 -8.14 4.67
CA ASP A 7 6.12 -9.15 4.81
C ASP A 7 7.21 -8.98 3.76
N GLU A 8 6.80 -8.80 2.51
CA GLU A 8 7.75 -8.68 1.42
C GLU A 8 8.53 -7.37 1.52
N LEU A 9 7.87 -6.29 1.90
CA LEU A 9 8.53 -5.01 2.11
C LEU A 9 9.56 -5.10 3.24
N ASN A 10 9.21 -5.79 4.32
CA ASN A 10 10.10 -5.96 5.47
C ASN A 10 11.36 -6.76 5.10
N GLN A 11 11.27 -7.66 4.13
CA GLN A 11 12.45 -8.39 3.66
C GLN A 11 13.48 -7.47 3.00
N LEU A 12 13.05 -6.32 2.52
CA LEU A 12 13.92 -5.34 1.86
C LEU A 12 14.48 -4.31 2.84
N ARG A 13 14.10 -4.38 4.11
CA ARG A 13 14.45 -3.38 5.12
C ARG A 13 15.19 -4.03 6.29
N PRO A 14 16.08 -3.28 6.98
CA PRO A 14 16.71 -3.79 8.19
C PRO A 14 15.67 -4.10 9.27
N PRO A 15 15.96 -5.02 10.21
CA PRO A 15 15.00 -5.42 11.24
C PRO A 15 14.44 -4.28 12.07
N ASP A 16 15.24 -3.25 12.35
CA ASP A 16 14.80 -2.09 13.13
C ASP A 16 13.90 -1.14 12.34
N GLU A 17 13.78 -1.35 11.04
CA GLU A 17 12.88 -0.55 10.18
C GLU A 17 11.68 -1.35 9.69
N HIS A 18 11.45 -2.55 10.23
CA HIS A 18 10.30 -3.35 9.84
C HIS A 18 9.00 -2.69 10.27
N LEU A 19 7.99 -2.82 9.42
CA LEU A 19 6.65 -2.32 9.71
C LEU A 19 5.85 -3.39 10.44
N ALA A 20 5.04 -2.98 11.40
CA ALA A 20 4.13 -3.89 12.09
C ALA A 20 2.98 -4.26 11.16
N LYS A 21 2.48 -5.49 11.31
CA LYS A 21 1.33 -5.98 10.53
C LYS A 21 0.04 -5.60 11.24
N ASP A 22 -0.24 -4.32 11.30
CA ASP A 22 -1.38 -3.77 12.02
C ASP A 22 -2.05 -2.72 11.15
N LEU A 23 -3.38 -2.67 11.18
CA LEU A 23 -4.13 -1.71 10.38
C LEU A 23 -3.85 -0.26 10.79
N GLU A 24 -3.40 -0.04 12.00
CA GLU A 24 -3.08 1.30 12.48
C GLU A 24 -1.63 1.71 12.19
N THR A 25 -0.83 0.82 11.60
CA THR A 25 0.57 1.10 11.30
C THR A 25 0.66 2.30 10.34
N PRO A 26 1.34 3.39 10.74
CA PRO A 26 1.54 4.53 9.85
C PRO A 26 2.45 4.15 8.68
N LEU A 27 2.09 4.56 7.47
CA LEU A 27 2.89 4.28 6.28
C LEU A 27 3.60 5.54 5.80
N ALA A 28 2.89 6.63 5.64
CA ALA A 28 3.45 7.89 5.17
C ALA A 28 2.96 9.05 6.04
N GLY A 29 3.56 10.22 5.86
CA GLY A 29 3.22 11.41 6.64
C GLY A 29 4.16 11.57 7.83
N ASP A 30 3.80 12.46 8.74
CA ASP A 30 4.67 12.82 9.87
C ASP A 30 4.96 11.67 10.81
N SER A 31 3.99 10.77 10.99
CA SER A 31 4.14 9.60 11.85
C SER A 31 4.60 8.37 11.09
N GLY A 32 4.72 8.46 9.76
CA GLY A 32 5.06 7.33 8.92
C GLY A 32 6.53 6.99 8.94
N ARG A 33 6.84 5.72 8.70
CA ARG A 33 8.21 5.22 8.65
C ARG A 33 8.78 5.18 7.24
N LEU A 34 7.94 5.40 6.24
CA LEU A 34 8.35 5.30 4.85
C LEU A 34 8.72 6.66 4.31
N ASP A 35 9.91 6.75 3.74
CA ASP A 35 10.29 7.89 2.92
C ASP A 35 9.74 7.69 1.49
N SER A 36 10.10 8.58 0.57
CA SER A 36 9.61 8.50 -0.81
C SER A 36 9.99 7.18 -1.49
N ALA A 37 11.22 6.72 -1.27
CA ALA A 37 11.67 5.47 -1.86
C ALA A 37 10.92 4.27 -1.26
N GLY A 38 10.71 4.27 0.06
CA GLY A 38 9.96 3.21 0.72
C GLY A 38 8.52 3.17 0.28
N LEU A 39 7.90 4.33 0.07
CA LEU A 39 6.53 4.41 -0.40
C LEU A 39 6.39 3.89 -1.82
N ILE A 40 7.34 4.21 -2.70
CA ILE A 40 7.35 3.69 -4.07
C ILE A 40 7.48 2.17 -4.05
N ASN A 41 8.34 1.62 -3.20
CA ASN A 41 8.49 0.17 -3.05
C ASN A 41 7.20 -0.47 -2.57
N LEU A 42 6.52 0.14 -1.60
CA LEU A 42 5.23 -0.36 -1.11
C LEU A 42 4.19 -0.40 -2.23
N ILE A 43 4.11 0.66 -3.01
CA ILE A 43 3.17 0.74 -4.12
C ILE A 43 3.46 -0.36 -5.14
N ALA A 44 4.73 -0.54 -5.52
CA ALA A 44 5.11 -1.55 -6.50
C ALA A 44 4.77 -2.95 -6.02
N VAL A 45 5.08 -3.28 -4.76
CA VAL A 45 4.77 -4.58 -4.19
C VAL A 45 3.27 -4.80 -4.11
N ALA A 46 2.51 -3.77 -3.70
CA ALA A 46 1.05 -3.88 -3.62
C ALA A 46 0.43 -4.13 -4.99
N GLU A 47 0.90 -3.45 -6.02
CA GLU A 47 0.40 -3.66 -7.38
C GLU A 47 0.71 -5.07 -7.88
N GLN A 48 1.91 -5.56 -7.63
CA GLN A 48 2.30 -6.92 -8.02
C GLN A 48 1.48 -7.98 -7.31
N LYS A 49 1.30 -7.82 -6.00
CA LYS A 49 0.51 -8.77 -5.20
C LYS A 49 -0.94 -8.77 -5.63
N ALA A 50 -1.52 -7.60 -5.89
CA ALA A 50 -2.90 -7.52 -6.35
C ALA A 50 -3.09 -8.23 -7.69
N ALA A 51 -2.18 -8.03 -8.62
CA ALA A 51 -2.25 -8.69 -9.92
C ALA A 51 -2.15 -10.21 -9.77
N ALA A 52 -1.26 -10.69 -8.90
CA ALA A 52 -1.03 -12.12 -8.70
C ALA A 52 -2.20 -12.79 -7.96
N GLU A 53 -2.71 -12.16 -6.92
CA GLU A 53 -3.70 -12.79 -6.05
C GLU A 53 -5.14 -12.53 -6.50
N LEU A 54 -5.40 -11.39 -7.12
CA LEU A 54 -6.75 -11.01 -7.52
C LEU A 54 -7.01 -11.22 -9.01
N GLY A 55 -5.97 -11.54 -9.77
CA GLY A 55 -6.10 -11.75 -11.20
C GLY A 55 -6.43 -10.50 -11.99
N ARG A 56 -6.22 -9.31 -11.40
CA ARG A 56 -6.51 -8.02 -12.03
C ARG A 56 -5.42 -7.02 -11.71
N PRO A 57 -5.15 -6.11 -12.65
CA PRO A 57 -4.23 -5.02 -12.36
C PRO A 57 -4.85 -4.04 -11.36
N LEU A 58 -4.05 -3.60 -10.41
CA LEU A 58 -4.41 -2.53 -9.48
C LEU A 58 -3.46 -1.37 -9.73
N LEU A 59 -4.00 -0.21 -10.05
CA LEU A 59 -3.18 0.95 -10.37
C LEU A 59 -3.21 1.92 -9.20
N LEU A 60 -2.04 2.13 -8.58
CA LEU A 60 -1.87 3.02 -7.44
C LEU A 60 -0.94 4.19 -7.75
N THR A 61 -0.63 4.41 -9.02
CA THR A 61 0.25 5.51 -9.44
C THR A 61 -0.47 6.51 -10.35
N ASP A 62 -1.81 6.46 -10.40
CA ASP A 62 -2.59 7.40 -11.18
C ASP A 62 -2.71 8.75 -10.43
N ASP A 63 -3.19 9.76 -11.12
CA ASP A 63 -3.32 11.11 -10.56
C ASP A 63 -4.24 11.16 -9.35
N ARG A 64 -5.28 10.34 -9.36
CA ARG A 64 -6.24 10.28 -8.26
C ARG A 64 -5.58 9.81 -6.97
N THR A 65 -4.76 8.76 -7.05
CA THR A 65 -4.03 8.24 -5.91
C THR A 65 -2.97 9.22 -5.44
N LEU A 66 -2.21 9.77 -6.38
CA LEU A 66 -1.11 10.68 -6.04
C LEU A 66 -1.61 11.97 -5.42
N SER A 67 -2.78 12.47 -5.82
CA SER A 67 -3.36 13.67 -5.21
C SER A 67 -3.85 13.45 -3.79
N GLN A 68 -4.02 12.20 -3.37
CA GLN A 68 -4.49 11.84 -2.03
C GLN A 68 -3.48 11.00 -1.26
N VAL A 69 -2.21 11.07 -1.63
CA VAL A 69 -1.19 10.15 -1.11
C VAL A 69 -1.12 10.17 0.41
N ASN A 70 -1.23 11.34 1.04
CA ASN A 70 -1.15 11.43 2.50
C ASN A 70 -2.35 10.79 3.20
N GLN A 71 -3.50 10.76 2.55
CA GLN A 71 -4.69 10.13 3.09
C GLN A 71 -4.70 8.63 2.82
N VAL A 72 -4.35 8.24 1.61
CA VAL A 72 -4.35 6.84 1.19
C VAL A 72 -3.32 6.04 1.98
N PHE A 73 -2.15 6.62 2.18
CA PHE A 73 -1.03 5.94 2.85
C PHE A 73 -0.83 6.38 4.30
N ARG A 74 -1.87 6.95 4.91
CA ARG A 74 -1.82 7.37 6.32
C ARG A 74 -1.57 6.17 7.24
N SER A 75 -2.19 5.05 6.93
CA SER A 75 -2.04 3.82 7.70
C SER A 75 -2.30 2.63 6.79
N LEU A 76 -1.95 1.44 7.26
CA LEU A 76 -2.21 0.21 6.52
C LEU A 76 -3.72 0.02 6.30
N GLY A 77 -4.54 0.36 7.31
CA GLY A 77 -6.00 0.27 7.19
C GLY A 77 -6.55 1.23 6.15
N ALA A 78 -6.03 2.46 6.09
CA ALA A 78 -6.45 3.43 5.08
C ALA A 78 -6.12 2.92 3.68
N LEU A 79 -4.95 2.33 3.50
CA LEU A 79 -4.57 1.74 2.21
C LEU A 79 -5.49 0.57 1.86
N ALA A 80 -5.82 -0.29 2.82
CA ALA A 80 -6.73 -1.40 2.59
C ALA A 80 -8.09 -0.92 2.11
N ASP A 81 -8.64 0.10 2.77
CA ASP A 81 -9.93 0.68 2.39
C ASP A 81 -9.88 1.26 0.98
N TYR A 82 -8.80 1.95 0.66
CA TYR A 82 -8.65 2.55 -0.67
C TYR A 82 -8.55 1.49 -1.76
N ILE A 83 -7.78 0.43 -1.52
CA ILE A 83 -7.65 -0.68 -2.48
C ILE A 83 -9.02 -1.33 -2.70
N HIS A 84 -9.76 -1.56 -1.61
CA HIS A 84 -11.09 -2.15 -1.70
C HIS A 84 -12.04 -1.27 -2.53
N LEU A 85 -11.98 0.03 -2.31
CA LEU A 85 -12.78 0.99 -3.07
C LEU A 85 -12.46 0.92 -4.57
N ARG A 86 -11.17 0.91 -4.91
CA ARG A 86 -10.74 0.87 -6.32
C ARG A 86 -11.14 -0.42 -7.00
N LEU A 87 -11.05 -1.55 -6.30
CA LEU A 87 -11.45 -2.84 -6.86
C LEU A 87 -12.97 -2.91 -7.08
N ASN A 88 -13.74 -2.33 -6.18
CA ASN A 88 -15.19 -2.26 -6.37
C ASN A 88 -15.57 -1.38 -7.56
N GLU A 89 -14.86 -0.31 -7.80
CA GLU A 89 -15.09 0.54 -8.97
C GLU A 89 -14.82 -0.22 -10.26
N GLN A 90 -13.81 -1.07 -10.28
CA GLN A 90 -13.50 -1.89 -11.44
C GLN A 90 -14.58 -2.95 -11.70
N ASN A 91 -15.23 -3.43 -10.65
CA ASN A 91 -16.29 -4.43 -10.78
C ASN A 91 -17.58 -3.87 -11.35
N ASP A 92 -17.81 -2.58 -11.20
CA ASP A 92 -19.04 -1.91 -11.65
C ASP A 92 -19.02 -1.57 -13.15
N GLY A 93 -17.91 -1.80 -13.80
CA GLY A 93 -17.71 -1.45 -15.19
C GLY A 93 -18.27 -2.42 -16.22
#